data_5465f4916a75240a37a483184058b0ff
#
_entry.id   5465f4916a75240a37a483184058b0ff
#
_cell.length_a   1.000
_cell.length_b   1.000
_cell.length_c   1.000
_cell.angle_alpha   90.00
_cell.angle_beta   90.00
_cell.angle_gamma   90.00
#
_symmetry.space_group_name_H-M   'P 1'
#
loop_
_entity.id
_entity.type
_entity.pdbx_description
1 polymer ?
#
loop_
_entity_poly.entity_id
_entity_poly.type
_entity_poly.pdbx_seq_one_letter_code
_entity_poly.pdbx_strand_id
1 'polypeptide(L)'
;MELLEEIKKKDAKAFTHGGKFHADDVFSSALLLYINPEIVISRGNKVPEDFDGIVFDIGRGRYDHHQKDSRVRENGVPYAAFGLLWEVLGKEILGEELAEKLDESFIQPLDINDNTGEKNELATLIGNFNPPWDAKGGSDEAFFQAVSVAGMILENKFERYRGNARADQRVEQVLEEHNPKDRILVLPEFIPCQKALAETEIAFVIFPSNRGGYCIQPQKREYSMNYKCSFPSQWLGLEGEELVKETGLSSAVFCHKGGFLMTVGELEDAKAACKKALEVYQEDSVIVSLSAPDSEAEELLKQIAGARGIPSVRICHVDLQHCRNWKLRTNMRKLRWKSRIGRRVLRNRSDRS
;
A
#
# COMPACT_ATOMS: atom_id res chain seq x y z
N MET A 1 24.88 -2.03 -10.89
CA MET A 1 26.18 -1.38 -10.48
C MET A 1 26.65 -0.36 -11.53
N GLU A 2 26.76 -0.70 -12.80
CA GLU A 2 27.28 0.22 -13.84
C GLU A 2 26.52 1.56 -13.93
N LEU A 3 25.18 1.54 -14.01
CA LEU A 3 24.37 2.76 -14.06
C LEU A 3 24.52 3.63 -12.80
N LEU A 4 24.52 3.02 -11.61
CA LEU A 4 24.67 3.76 -10.37
C LEU A 4 26.01 4.48 -10.27
N GLU A 5 27.08 3.84 -10.71
CA GLU A 5 28.41 4.44 -10.76
C GLU A 5 28.48 5.57 -11.80
N GLU A 6 27.78 5.43 -12.94
CA GLU A 6 27.66 6.48 -13.93
C GLU A 6 26.94 7.71 -13.39
N ILE A 7 25.81 7.51 -12.69
CA ILE A 7 25.05 8.60 -12.08
C ILE A 7 25.90 9.35 -11.02
N LYS A 8 26.72 8.64 -10.24
CA LYS A 8 27.53 9.23 -9.15
C LYS A 8 28.75 9.99 -9.62
N LYS A 9 29.10 9.98 -10.90
CA LYS A 9 30.21 10.80 -11.42
C LYS A 9 29.94 12.28 -11.19
N LYS A 10 30.98 13.05 -10.89
CA LYS A 10 30.88 14.50 -10.66
C LYS A 10 30.35 15.28 -11.87
N ASP A 11 30.62 14.78 -13.06
CA ASP A 11 30.22 15.36 -14.36
C ASP A 11 29.11 14.55 -15.03
N ALA A 12 28.33 13.81 -14.25
CA ALA A 12 27.23 12.99 -14.75
C ALA A 12 26.23 13.85 -15.52
N LYS A 13 25.81 13.32 -16.66
CA LYS A 13 24.84 13.96 -17.55
C LYS A 13 23.71 12.98 -17.88
N ALA A 14 22.52 13.55 -18.06
CA ALA A 14 21.37 12.78 -18.54
C ALA A 14 20.63 13.58 -19.61
N PHE A 15 19.94 12.87 -20.50
CA PHE A 15 19.18 13.47 -21.59
C PHE A 15 17.83 12.77 -21.75
N THR A 16 16.78 13.60 -21.91
CA THR A 16 15.43 13.14 -22.22
C THR A 16 14.78 14.00 -23.29
N HIS A 17 13.56 13.63 -23.71
CA HIS A 17 12.85 14.38 -24.75
C HIS A 17 12.47 15.81 -24.30
N GLY A 18 12.35 16.71 -25.26
CA GLY A 18 11.85 18.07 -25.08
C GLY A 18 10.33 18.19 -25.31
N GLY A 19 9.82 19.40 -25.19
CA GLY A 19 8.41 19.70 -25.42
C GLY A 19 7.51 19.28 -24.27
N LYS A 20 6.33 18.73 -24.57
CA LYS A 20 5.39 18.27 -23.54
C LYS A 20 5.99 17.10 -22.78
N PHE A 21 5.93 17.20 -21.47
CA PHE A 21 6.45 16.16 -20.56
C PHE A 21 5.32 15.38 -19.87
N HIS A 22 5.64 14.18 -19.41
CA HIS A 22 4.74 13.25 -18.74
C HIS A 22 5.25 12.93 -17.31
N ALA A 23 4.53 12.10 -16.59
CA ALA A 23 5.02 11.66 -15.28
C ALA A 23 6.28 10.77 -15.40
N ASP A 24 6.43 10.06 -16.50
CA ASP A 24 7.51 9.13 -16.74
C ASP A 24 8.88 9.83 -16.79
N ASP A 25 9.08 10.79 -17.69
CA ASP A 25 10.34 11.54 -17.80
C ASP A 25 10.61 12.44 -16.58
N VAL A 26 9.54 12.95 -15.94
CA VAL A 26 9.63 13.76 -14.71
C VAL A 26 10.10 12.91 -13.52
N PHE A 27 9.49 11.74 -13.26
CA PHE A 27 9.93 10.87 -12.16
C PHE A 27 11.27 10.20 -12.45
N SER A 28 11.58 9.90 -13.71
CA SER A 28 12.92 9.46 -14.13
C SER A 28 13.98 10.48 -13.76
N SER A 29 13.75 11.74 -14.11
CA SER A 29 14.66 12.86 -13.75
C SER A 29 14.80 13.04 -12.24
N ALA A 30 13.68 12.98 -11.52
CA ALA A 30 13.67 13.08 -10.06
C ALA A 30 14.46 11.95 -9.40
N LEU A 31 14.38 10.72 -9.93
CA LEU A 31 15.13 9.56 -9.44
C LEU A 31 16.64 9.75 -9.63
N LEU A 32 17.08 10.25 -10.79
CA LEU A 32 18.48 10.52 -11.05
C LEU A 32 19.01 11.62 -10.12
N LEU A 33 18.27 12.71 -9.93
CA LEU A 33 18.62 13.81 -9.00
C LEU A 33 18.59 13.37 -7.54
N TYR A 34 17.76 12.44 -7.15
CA TYR A 34 17.78 11.84 -5.81
C TYR A 34 19.13 11.13 -5.51
N ILE A 35 19.71 10.47 -6.53
CA ILE A 35 20.98 9.75 -6.38
C ILE A 35 22.16 10.72 -6.47
N ASN A 36 22.11 11.67 -7.41
CA ASN A 36 23.13 12.68 -7.62
C ASN A 36 22.48 14.06 -7.86
N PRO A 37 22.41 14.92 -6.84
CA PRO A 37 21.84 16.26 -6.99
C PRO A 37 22.59 17.18 -7.98
N GLU A 38 23.82 16.82 -8.35
CA GLU A 38 24.66 17.60 -9.27
C GLU A 38 24.57 17.11 -10.74
N ILE A 39 23.81 16.03 -11.01
CA ILE A 39 23.64 15.53 -12.37
C ILE A 39 22.98 16.58 -13.27
N VAL A 40 23.55 16.82 -14.44
CA VAL A 40 23.01 17.78 -15.40
C VAL A 40 22.04 17.09 -16.33
N ILE A 41 20.75 17.42 -16.23
CA ILE A 41 19.69 16.89 -17.07
C ILE A 41 19.40 17.87 -18.20
N SER A 42 19.51 17.43 -19.43
CA SER A 42 19.20 18.19 -20.65
C SER A 42 18.00 17.58 -21.37
N ARG A 43 17.28 18.44 -22.10
CA ARG A 43 16.09 18.04 -22.85
C ARG A 43 16.19 18.49 -24.32
N GLY A 44 15.62 17.69 -25.22
CA GLY A 44 15.63 18.05 -26.64
C GLY A 44 14.88 17.06 -27.51
N ASN A 45 14.68 17.42 -28.78
CA ASN A 45 13.92 16.59 -29.73
C ASN A 45 14.75 15.45 -30.35
N LYS A 46 16.06 15.47 -30.17
CA LYS A 46 16.98 14.45 -30.67
C LYS A 46 18.19 14.40 -29.74
N VAL A 47 18.66 13.19 -29.43
CA VAL A 47 19.89 12.98 -28.68
C VAL A 47 21.07 13.48 -29.51
N PRO A 48 21.95 14.34 -28.98
CA PRO A 48 23.16 14.75 -29.68
C PRO A 48 24.05 13.52 -30.06
N GLU A 49 24.70 13.56 -31.18
CA GLU A 49 25.48 12.41 -31.70
C GLU A 49 26.69 12.06 -30.81
N ASP A 50 27.23 13.07 -30.14
CA ASP A 50 28.38 12.99 -29.22
C ASP A 50 27.96 13.01 -27.75
N PHE A 51 26.68 12.76 -27.45
CA PHE A 51 26.22 12.75 -26.06
C PHE A 51 26.77 11.55 -25.31
N ASP A 52 27.60 11.83 -24.32
CA ASP A 52 28.17 10.85 -23.39
C ASP A 52 27.46 11.00 -22.04
N GLY A 53 26.50 10.11 -21.75
CA GLY A 53 25.70 10.11 -20.53
C GLY A 53 24.45 9.26 -20.62
N ILE A 54 23.60 9.37 -19.62
CA ILE A 54 22.40 8.55 -19.47
C ILE A 54 21.27 9.11 -20.34
N VAL A 55 20.80 8.31 -21.30
CA VAL A 55 19.66 8.67 -22.17
C VAL A 55 18.44 7.86 -21.75
N PHE A 56 17.32 8.53 -21.50
CA PHE A 56 16.06 7.90 -21.09
C PHE A 56 14.87 8.56 -21.77
N ASP A 57 13.81 7.78 -21.98
CA ASP A 57 12.54 8.17 -22.60
C ASP A 57 12.69 8.82 -23.99
N ILE A 58 13.80 8.55 -24.69
CA ILE A 58 14.12 8.96 -26.05
C ILE A 58 15.31 8.15 -26.56
N GLY A 59 15.47 8.09 -27.89
CA GLY A 59 16.69 7.58 -28.52
C GLY A 59 16.71 6.08 -28.75
N ARG A 60 15.66 5.37 -28.36
CA ARG A 60 15.50 3.91 -28.53
C ARG A 60 16.61 3.08 -27.89
N GLY A 61 17.20 3.61 -26.80
CA GLY A 61 18.22 2.96 -26.01
C GLY A 61 17.64 2.10 -24.87
N ARG A 62 18.52 1.77 -23.92
CA ARG A 62 18.22 0.86 -22.80
C ARG A 62 17.08 1.34 -21.90
N TYR A 63 16.93 2.65 -21.71
CA TYR A 63 15.93 3.27 -20.82
C TYR A 63 14.88 4.04 -21.63
N ASP A 64 14.57 3.58 -22.83
CA ASP A 64 13.48 4.05 -23.67
C ASP A 64 12.50 2.90 -23.94
N HIS A 65 11.22 3.20 -24.04
CA HIS A 65 10.15 2.22 -24.21
C HIS A 65 9.35 2.41 -25.51
N HIS A 66 9.73 3.37 -26.36
CA HIS A 66 9.01 3.71 -27.60
C HIS A 66 9.30 2.76 -28.77
N GLN A 67 10.18 1.78 -28.61
CA GLN A 67 10.45 0.79 -29.62
C GLN A 67 9.39 -0.32 -29.67
N LYS A 68 9.26 -0.97 -30.82
CA LYS A 68 8.26 -2.01 -31.07
C LYS A 68 8.40 -3.22 -30.14
N ASP A 69 9.62 -3.53 -29.72
CA ASP A 69 10.01 -4.60 -28.83
C ASP A 69 10.25 -4.12 -27.39
N SER A 70 9.49 -3.09 -26.97
CA SER A 70 9.56 -2.57 -25.61
C SER A 70 9.35 -3.67 -24.56
N ARG A 71 10.07 -3.54 -23.45
CA ARG A 71 10.08 -4.55 -22.40
C ARG A 71 8.78 -4.59 -21.60
N VAL A 72 8.42 -5.78 -21.16
CA VAL A 72 7.24 -6.05 -20.35
C VAL A 72 7.66 -6.86 -19.14
N ARG A 73 7.11 -6.56 -17.95
CA ARG A 73 7.32 -7.34 -16.72
C ARG A 73 6.68 -8.72 -16.81
N GLU A 74 7.11 -9.66 -16.00
CA GLU A 74 6.55 -11.02 -15.94
C GLU A 74 5.03 -11.04 -15.68
N ASN A 75 4.51 -10.04 -14.98
CA ASN A 75 3.07 -9.89 -14.72
C ASN A 75 2.29 -9.25 -15.88
N GLY A 76 2.95 -8.94 -17.00
CA GLY A 76 2.35 -8.36 -18.18
C GLY A 76 2.25 -6.82 -18.18
N VAL A 77 2.79 -6.15 -17.19
CA VAL A 77 2.82 -4.68 -17.12
C VAL A 77 3.99 -4.16 -17.96
N PRO A 78 3.75 -3.29 -18.98
CA PRO A 78 4.81 -2.70 -19.76
C PRO A 78 5.68 -1.79 -18.90
N TYR A 79 6.97 -1.70 -19.25
CA TYR A 79 7.84 -0.68 -18.68
C TYR A 79 7.67 0.64 -19.43
N ALA A 80 7.75 1.77 -18.69
CA ALA A 80 8.14 3.05 -19.23
C ALA A 80 9.57 3.39 -18.76
N ALA A 81 10.11 4.55 -19.10
CA ALA A 81 11.49 4.88 -18.76
C ALA A 81 11.75 4.87 -17.25
N PHE A 82 10.80 5.34 -16.47
CA PHE A 82 10.88 5.32 -14.99
C PHE A 82 10.98 3.89 -14.44
N GLY A 83 10.17 2.97 -14.94
CA GLY A 83 10.24 1.58 -14.56
C GLY A 83 11.55 0.90 -14.97
N LEU A 84 12.08 1.22 -16.18
CA LEU A 84 13.36 0.71 -16.64
C LEU A 84 14.55 1.19 -15.80
N LEU A 85 14.54 2.44 -15.37
CA LEU A 85 15.54 2.98 -14.43
C LEU A 85 15.37 2.35 -13.04
N TRP A 86 14.13 2.22 -12.57
CA TRP A 86 13.84 1.64 -11.26
C TRP A 86 14.26 0.18 -11.13
N GLU A 87 14.09 -0.62 -12.16
CA GLU A 87 14.53 -2.02 -12.18
C GLU A 87 16.02 -2.17 -11.81
N VAL A 88 16.84 -1.21 -12.25
CA VAL A 88 18.28 -1.22 -11.98
C VAL A 88 18.65 -0.54 -10.66
N LEU A 89 17.98 0.56 -10.33
CA LEU A 89 18.35 1.43 -9.22
C LEU A 89 17.57 1.14 -7.93
N GLY A 90 16.37 0.59 -8.04
CA GLY A 90 15.46 0.42 -6.90
C GLY A 90 16.05 -0.45 -5.80
N LYS A 91 16.72 -1.54 -6.16
CA LYS A 91 17.37 -2.46 -5.20
C LYS A 91 18.49 -1.79 -4.41
N GLU A 92 19.24 -0.91 -5.07
CA GLU A 92 20.33 -0.16 -4.45
C GLU A 92 19.81 0.93 -3.48
N ILE A 93 18.60 1.46 -3.75
CA ILE A 93 17.99 2.53 -2.95
C ILE A 93 17.25 1.98 -1.73
N LEU A 94 16.46 0.90 -1.89
CA LEU A 94 15.55 0.39 -0.89
C LEU A 94 15.80 -1.07 -0.46
N GLY A 95 16.71 -1.78 -1.13
CA GLY A 95 16.79 -3.23 -1.02
C GLY A 95 15.71 -3.93 -1.87
N GLU A 96 15.88 -5.22 -2.12
CA GLU A 96 15.09 -5.98 -3.09
C GLU A 96 13.59 -5.97 -2.77
N GLU A 97 13.23 -6.37 -1.55
CA GLU A 97 11.82 -6.52 -1.13
C GLU A 97 11.04 -5.20 -1.17
N LEU A 98 11.63 -4.10 -0.68
CA LEU A 98 10.95 -2.80 -0.66
C LEU A 98 10.90 -2.18 -2.06
N ALA A 99 11.92 -2.43 -2.89
CA ALA A 99 11.94 -1.99 -4.28
C ALA A 99 10.82 -2.65 -5.09
N GLU A 100 10.61 -3.94 -4.92
CA GLU A 100 9.51 -4.69 -5.53
C GLU A 100 8.13 -4.15 -5.11
N LYS A 101 7.94 -3.95 -3.80
CA LYS A 101 6.69 -3.37 -3.26
C LYS A 101 6.40 -1.97 -3.79
N LEU A 102 7.43 -1.14 -3.96
CA LEU A 102 7.27 0.19 -4.52
C LEU A 102 7.00 0.12 -6.04
N ASP A 103 7.67 -0.78 -6.76
CA ASP A 103 7.39 -1.01 -8.19
C ASP A 103 5.92 -1.35 -8.39
N GLU A 104 5.39 -2.37 -7.71
CA GLU A 104 4.00 -2.80 -7.84
C GLU A 104 2.98 -1.72 -7.48
N SER A 105 3.23 -0.96 -6.41
CA SER A 105 2.22 -0.07 -5.84
C SER A 105 2.27 1.35 -6.38
N PHE A 106 3.37 1.76 -7.00
CA PHE A 106 3.59 3.13 -7.42
C PHE A 106 4.11 3.27 -8.85
N ILE A 107 5.15 2.52 -9.23
CA ILE A 107 5.81 2.71 -10.52
C ILE A 107 5.01 2.07 -11.64
N GLN A 108 4.58 0.82 -11.48
CA GLN A 108 3.75 0.15 -12.48
C GLN A 108 2.48 0.93 -12.86
N PRO A 109 1.72 1.54 -11.93
CA PRO A 109 0.61 2.42 -12.30
C PRO A 109 0.99 3.64 -13.14
N LEU A 110 2.20 4.19 -12.99
CA LEU A 110 2.71 5.28 -13.83
C LEU A 110 3.14 4.75 -15.21
N ASP A 111 3.86 3.65 -15.25
CA ASP A 111 4.25 2.99 -16.50
C ASP A 111 3.02 2.57 -17.34
N ILE A 112 1.95 2.07 -16.70
CA ILE A 112 0.68 1.75 -17.36
C ILE A 112 0.06 3.02 -17.95
N ASN A 113 0.02 4.11 -17.17
CA ASN A 113 -0.54 5.37 -17.64
C ASN A 113 0.19 5.87 -18.89
N ASP A 114 1.51 5.83 -18.88
CA ASP A 114 2.34 6.31 -19.97
C ASP A 114 2.15 5.48 -21.23
N ASN A 115 2.20 4.16 -21.13
CA ASN A 115 2.08 3.24 -22.27
C ASN A 115 0.67 3.11 -22.84
N THR A 116 -0.38 3.32 -22.03
CA THR A 116 -1.76 2.98 -22.42
C THR A 116 -2.75 4.14 -22.36
N GLY A 117 -2.35 5.25 -21.73
CA GLY A 117 -3.27 6.36 -21.42
C GLY A 117 -4.28 6.04 -20.31
N GLU A 118 -4.15 4.91 -19.59
CA GLU A 118 -5.01 4.59 -18.45
C GLU A 118 -4.90 5.70 -17.39
N LYS A 119 -6.05 6.18 -16.90
CA LYS A 119 -6.10 7.34 -16.00
C LYS A 119 -5.31 7.09 -14.71
N ASN A 120 -4.35 7.96 -14.44
CA ASN A 120 -3.62 8.05 -13.19
C ASN A 120 -3.68 9.49 -12.66
N GLU A 121 -4.17 9.65 -11.42
CA GLU A 121 -4.37 10.99 -10.85
C GLU A 121 -3.04 11.74 -10.63
N LEU A 122 -1.99 11.03 -10.20
CA LEU A 122 -0.68 11.63 -10.02
C LEU A 122 -0.06 12.05 -11.35
N ALA A 123 -0.14 11.20 -12.37
CA ALA A 123 0.31 11.56 -13.71
C ALA A 123 -0.44 12.77 -14.27
N THR A 124 -1.74 12.85 -14.00
CA THR A 124 -2.55 14.03 -14.37
C THR A 124 -2.06 15.29 -13.65
N LEU A 125 -1.77 15.20 -12.34
CA LEU A 125 -1.26 16.35 -11.56
C LEU A 125 0.11 16.81 -12.07
N ILE A 126 1.02 15.89 -12.36
CA ILE A 126 2.33 16.22 -12.97
C ILE A 126 2.13 16.84 -14.35
N GLY A 127 1.26 16.26 -15.17
CA GLY A 127 0.94 16.77 -16.49
C GLY A 127 0.38 18.21 -16.51
N ASN A 128 -0.28 18.64 -15.43
CA ASN A 128 -0.81 19.99 -15.28
C ASN A 128 0.28 21.07 -15.12
N PHE A 129 1.52 20.70 -14.88
CA PHE A 129 2.66 21.63 -14.92
C PHE A 129 3.03 22.03 -16.35
N ASN A 130 2.64 21.26 -17.38
CA ASN A 130 2.89 21.68 -18.75
C ASN A 130 2.27 23.05 -19.03
N PRO A 131 2.99 23.95 -19.70
CA PRO A 131 2.44 25.22 -20.12
C PRO A 131 1.16 25.04 -20.95
N PRO A 132 0.19 25.95 -20.87
CA PRO A 132 -0.99 25.92 -21.75
C PRO A 132 -0.56 26.06 -23.22
N TRP A 133 -1.40 25.55 -24.12
CA TRP A 133 -1.09 25.44 -25.55
C TRP A 133 -0.73 26.78 -26.23
N ASP A 134 -1.17 27.91 -25.68
CA ASP A 134 -0.96 29.26 -26.17
C ASP A 134 0.19 29.99 -25.43
N ALA A 135 0.86 29.36 -24.50
CA ALA A 135 2.01 29.94 -23.82
C ALA A 135 3.16 30.21 -24.79
N LYS A 136 3.81 31.35 -24.61
CA LYS A 136 5.04 31.68 -25.33
C LYS A 136 6.24 31.24 -24.51
N GLY A 137 7.12 30.41 -25.07
CA GLY A 137 8.34 29.94 -24.43
C GLY A 137 8.45 28.42 -24.44
N GLY A 138 9.56 27.91 -23.88
CA GLY A 138 9.79 26.49 -23.71
C GLY A 138 9.11 25.93 -22.45
N SER A 139 9.10 24.59 -22.34
CA SER A 139 8.55 23.87 -21.20
C SER A 139 9.58 23.51 -20.14
N ASP A 140 10.84 23.88 -20.30
CA ASP A 140 11.93 23.36 -19.44
C ASP A 140 11.85 23.87 -18.00
N GLU A 141 11.50 25.14 -17.79
CA GLU A 141 11.31 25.66 -16.43
C GLU A 141 10.16 24.92 -15.72
N ALA A 142 9.04 24.74 -16.40
CA ALA A 142 7.88 24.01 -15.87
C ALA A 142 8.20 22.53 -15.64
N PHE A 143 9.02 21.92 -16.49
CA PHE A 143 9.52 20.58 -16.30
C PHE A 143 10.32 20.44 -15.01
N PHE A 144 11.30 21.31 -14.76
CA PHE A 144 12.10 21.24 -13.54
C PHE A 144 11.30 21.59 -12.28
N GLN A 145 10.26 22.40 -12.38
CA GLN A 145 9.28 22.58 -11.29
C GLN A 145 8.56 21.26 -10.98
N ALA A 146 8.07 20.55 -12.01
CA ALA A 146 7.44 19.24 -11.85
C ALA A 146 8.43 18.20 -11.29
N VAL A 147 9.68 18.18 -11.76
CA VAL A 147 10.76 17.32 -11.24
C VAL A 147 11.01 17.57 -9.75
N SER A 148 11.02 18.82 -9.33
CA SER A 148 11.18 19.17 -7.90
C SER A 148 10.04 18.60 -7.04
N VAL A 149 8.80 18.67 -7.52
CA VAL A 149 7.63 18.08 -6.85
C VAL A 149 7.73 16.55 -6.83
N ALA A 150 8.12 15.92 -7.94
CA ALA A 150 8.33 14.48 -8.02
C ALA A 150 9.44 14.01 -7.07
N GLY A 151 10.52 14.78 -6.93
CA GLY A 151 11.61 14.52 -5.98
C GLY A 151 11.10 14.45 -4.54
N MET A 152 10.33 15.46 -4.10
CA MET A 152 9.71 15.44 -2.77
C MET A 152 8.79 14.23 -2.56
N ILE A 153 8.04 13.83 -3.58
CA ILE A 153 7.17 12.64 -3.51
C ILE A 153 8.01 11.37 -3.35
N LEU A 154 9.09 11.21 -4.11
CA LEU A 154 9.98 10.03 -4.04
C LEU A 154 10.67 9.94 -2.68
N GLU A 155 11.27 11.02 -2.19
CA GLU A 155 11.93 11.06 -0.88
C GLU A 155 10.99 10.64 0.25
N ASN A 156 9.79 11.21 0.29
CA ASN A 156 8.79 10.87 1.29
C ASN A 156 8.31 9.41 1.17
N LYS A 157 8.18 8.90 -0.06
CA LYS A 157 7.85 7.49 -0.29
C LYS A 157 8.95 6.57 0.21
N PHE A 158 10.21 6.83 -0.15
CA PHE A 158 11.34 6.02 0.28
C PHE A 158 11.46 5.99 1.80
N GLU A 159 11.37 7.16 2.45
CA GLU A 159 11.44 7.21 3.91
C GLU A 159 10.25 6.50 4.57
N ARG A 160 9.05 6.61 4.01
CA ARG A 160 7.89 5.88 4.51
C ARG A 160 8.05 4.36 4.37
N TYR A 161 8.62 3.86 3.26
CA TYR A 161 8.89 2.44 3.09
C TYR A 161 9.94 1.94 4.09
N ARG A 162 11.03 2.69 4.26
CA ARG A 162 12.06 2.39 5.29
C ARG A 162 11.47 2.44 6.71
N GLY A 163 10.66 3.44 6.99
CA GLY A 163 9.98 3.58 8.28
C GLY A 163 9.05 2.41 8.59
N ASN A 164 8.28 1.95 7.61
CA ASN A 164 7.42 0.78 7.78
C ASN A 164 8.25 -0.50 8.01
N ALA A 165 9.37 -0.68 7.31
CA ALA A 165 10.25 -1.83 7.53
C ALA A 165 10.87 -1.81 8.94
N ARG A 166 11.29 -0.64 9.44
CA ARG A 166 11.75 -0.50 10.84
C ARG A 166 10.64 -0.80 11.84
N ALA A 167 9.40 -0.42 11.51
CA ALA A 167 8.23 -0.71 12.35
C ALA A 167 7.94 -2.22 12.38
N ASP A 168 7.95 -2.90 11.23
CA ASP A 168 7.75 -4.36 11.15
C ASP A 168 8.79 -5.08 12.03
N GLN A 169 10.08 -4.76 11.90
CA GLN A 169 11.16 -5.33 12.73
C GLN A 169 10.95 -5.07 14.25
N ARG A 170 10.50 -3.86 14.59
CA ARG A 170 10.26 -3.51 16.00
C ARG A 170 9.08 -4.28 16.59
N VAL A 171 8.03 -4.50 15.80
CA VAL A 171 6.89 -5.32 16.22
C VAL A 171 7.28 -6.79 16.36
N GLU A 172 8.08 -7.34 15.45
CA GLU A 172 8.61 -8.70 15.54
C GLU A 172 9.38 -8.92 16.86
N GLN A 173 10.26 -7.99 17.24
CA GLN A 173 10.97 -8.05 18.52
C GLN A 173 10.03 -8.08 19.75
N VAL A 174 8.96 -7.28 19.71
CA VAL A 174 7.97 -7.30 20.81
C VAL A 174 7.18 -8.61 20.82
N LEU A 175 6.91 -9.19 19.65
CA LEU A 175 6.19 -10.46 19.54
C LEU A 175 7.00 -11.66 20.03
N GLU A 176 8.33 -11.63 19.94
CA GLU A 176 9.20 -12.69 20.48
C GLU A 176 9.02 -12.87 22.00
N GLU A 177 8.76 -11.79 22.73
CA GLU A 177 8.52 -11.79 24.17
C GLU A 177 7.04 -11.94 24.54
N HIS A 178 6.14 -11.83 23.57
CA HIS A 178 4.70 -11.84 23.78
C HIS A 178 4.16 -13.27 23.92
N ASN A 179 3.26 -13.48 24.90
CA ASN A 179 2.57 -14.76 25.02
C ASN A 179 1.60 -14.95 23.85
N PRO A 180 1.77 -15.95 22.97
CA PRO A 180 0.92 -16.14 21.78
C PRO A 180 -0.57 -16.34 22.07
N LYS A 181 -0.93 -16.69 23.32
CA LYS A 181 -2.33 -16.85 23.77
C LYS A 181 -2.96 -15.53 24.23
N ASP A 182 -2.15 -14.49 24.45
CA ASP A 182 -2.66 -13.19 24.84
C ASP A 182 -3.14 -12.42 23.61
N ARG A 183 -4.38 -12.01 23.63
CA ARG A 183 -5.00 -11.27 22.52
C ARG A 183 -4.83 -9.75 22.65
N ILE A 184 -4.04 -9.28 23.63
CA ILE A 184 -3.78 -7.89 23.92
C ILE A 184 -2.28 -7.63 23.87
N LEU A 185 -1.82 -6.82 22.93
CA LEU A 185 -0.43 -6.42 22.80
C LEU A 185 -0.23 -5.01 23.35
N VAL A 186 0.73 -4.83 24.25
CA VAL A 186 1.13 -3.50 24.72
C VAL A 186 2.45 -3.11 24.04
N LEU A 187 2.43 -2.00 23.32
CA LEU A 187 3.59 -1.43 22.67
C LEU A 187 4.17 -0.28 23.51
N PRO A 188 5.51 -0.09 23.53
CA PRO A 188 6.14 1.00 24.28
C PRO A 188 5.85 2.39 23.71
N GLU A 189 5.48 2.43 22.42
CA GLU A 189 5.16 3.64 21.65
C GLU A 189 4.21 3.29 20.51
N PHE A 190 3.69 4.29 19.80
CA PHE A 190 2.93 4.03 18.56
C PHE A 190 3.85 3.45 17.49
N ILE A 191 3.60 2.21 17.10
CA ILE A 191 4.28 1.52 16.00
C ILE A 191 3.22 1.04 15.00
N PRO A 192 3.31 1.38 13.71
CA PRO A 192 2.44 0.80 12.69
C PRO A 192 2.59 -0.73 12.66
N CYS A 193 1.60 -1.46 13.13
CA CYS A 193 1.71 -2.92 13.36
C CYS A 193 0.65 -3.75 12.62
N GLN A 194 -0.29 -3.11 11.92
CA GLN A 194 -1.45 -3.80 11.35
C GLN A 194 -1.07 -4.94 10.41
N LYS A 195 0.02 -4.78 9.63
CA LYS A 195 0.50 -5.81 8.70
C LYS A 195 1.15 -6.97 9.47
N ALA A 196 2.06 -6.67 10.39
CA ALA A 196 2.76 -7.67 11.19
C ALA A 196 1.79 -8.49 12.07
N LEU A 197 0.67 -7.89 12.49
CA LEU A 197 -0.32 -8.55 13.34
C LEU A 197 -1.45 -9.22 12.55
N ALA A 198 -1.50 -9.13 11.23
CA ALA A 198 -2.63 -9.63 10.43
C ALA A 198 -2.94 -11.11 10.68
N GLU A 199 -1.92 -11.95 10.70
CA GLU A 199 -2.02 -13.42 10.88
C GLU A 199 -1.99 -13.86 12.35
N THR A 200 -1.81 -12.95 13.31
CA THR A 200 -1.79 -13.27 14.76
C THR A 200 -3.20 -13.31 15.35
N GLU A 201 -3.34 -13.82 16.58
CA GLU A 201 -4.60 -13.77 17.35
C GLU A 201 -4.78 -12.46 18.13
N ILE A 202 -3.82 -11.54 18.07
CA ILE A 202 -3.89 -10.26 18.77
C ILE A 202 -5.07 -9.45 18.25
N ALA A 203 -6.00 -9.14 19.15
CA ALA A 203 -7.23 -8.41 18.83
C ALA A 203 -7.11 -6.92 19.13
N PHE A 204 -6.33 -6.54 20.15
CA PHE A 204 -6.12 -5.17 20.55
C PHE A 204 -4.64 -4.84 20.70
N VAL A 205 -4.28 -3.62 20.33
CA VAL A 205 -2.98 -3.02 20.60
C VAL A 205 -3.16 -1.80 21.48
N ILE A 206 -2.37 -1.72 22.54
CA ILE A 206 -2.33 -0.59 23.48
C ILE A 206 -0.98 0.10 23.33
N PHE A 207 -0.97 1.43 23.25
CA PHE A 207 0.25 2.22 23.22
C PHE A 207 0.06 3.59 23.86
N PRO A 208 1.11 4.23 24.39
CA PRO A 208 1.04 5.57 24.96
C PRO A 208 0.55 6.60 23.94
N SER A 209 -0.35 7.47 24.34
CA SER A 209 -0.82 8.58 23.53
C SER A 209 0.08 9.80 23.70
N ASN A 210 0.40 10.50 22.62
CA ASN A 210 1.13 11.78 22.66
C ASN A 210 0.29 12.93 23.26
N ARG A 211 -0.99 12.69 23.58
CA ARG A 211 -1.87 13.60 24.32
C ARG A 211 -2.00 13.24 25.79
N GLY A 212 -1.22 12.27 26.29
CA GLY A 212 -1.31 11.66 27.59
C GLY A 212 -2.23 10.45 27.62
N GLY A 213 -1.99 9.56 28.60
CA GLY A 213 -2.70 8.29 28.71
C GLY A 213 -2.36 7.28 27.61
N TYR A 214 -3.31 6.42 27.27
CA TYR A 214 -3.13 5.30 26.37
C TYR A 214 -4.20 5.26 25.30
N CYS A 215 -3.77 4.87 24.10
CA CYS A 215 -4.64 4.53 22.98
C CYS A 215 -4.84 3.01 22.90
N ILE A 216 -6.05 2.59 22.57
CA ILE A 216 -6.42 1.20 22.32
C ILE A 216 -6.93 1.11 20.88
N GLN A 217 -6.29 0.27 20.07
CA GLN A 217 -6.69 0.05 18.67
C GLN A 217 -7.08 -1.41 18.44
N PRO A 218 -8.33 -1.69 18.02
CA PRO A 218 -8.71 -3.03 17.57
C PRO A 218 -8.01 -3.37 16.27
N GLN A 219 -7.54 -4.62 16.14
CA GLN A 219 -6.85 -5.11 14.97
C GLN A 219 -7.82 -5.74 13.97
N LYS A 220 -7.60 -5.45 12.69
CA LYS A 220 -8.43 -6.02 11.62
C LYS A 220 -8.04 -7.46 11.33
N ARG A 221 -9.00 -8.24 10.85
CA ARG A 221 -8.74 -9.55 10.26
C ARG A 221 -7.99 -9.38 8.94
N GLU A 222 -7.19 -10.36 8.61
CA GLU A 222 -6.51 -10.41 7.32
C GLU A 222 -7.53 -10.34 6.16
N TYR A 223 -7.21 -9.54 5.15
CA TYR A 223 -8.06 -9.31 3.96
C TYR A 223 -9.51 -8.90 4.26
N SER A 224 -9.78 -8.33 5.42
CA SER A 224 -11.11 -7.92 5.85
C SER A 224 -11.14 -6.49 6.37
N MET A 225 -12.29 -5.85 6.27
CA MET A 225 -12.55 -4.58 6.95
C MET A 225 -13.01 -4.78 8.41
N ASN A 226 -13.33 -6.02 8.80
CA ASN A 226 -13.80 -6.36 10.14
C ASN A 226 -12.64 -6.48 11.13
N TYR A 227 -12.89 -6.09 12.37
CA TYR A 227 -11.96 -6.29 13.47
C TYR A 227 -11.99 -7.75 13.98
N LYS A 228 -10.87 -8.20 14.55
CA LYS A 228 -10.77 -9.49 15.26
C LYS A 228 -11.62 -9.48 16.54
N CYS A 229 -11.78 -8.30 17.13
CA CYS A 229 -12.70 -7.98 18.20
C CYS A 229 -13.05 -6.50 18.11
N SER A 230 -14.31 -6.15 18.24
CA SER A 230 -14.80 -4.77 18.28
C SER A 230 -15.02 -4.31 19.72
N PHE A 231 -14.98 -3.00 19.94
CA PHE A 231 -15.53 -2.45 21.20
C PHE A 231 -17.04 -2.71 21.28
N PRO A 232 -17.60 -2.88 22.48
CA PRO A 232 -19.03 -2.94 22.69
C PRO A 232 -19.74 -1.74 22.05
N SER A 233 -20.85 -1.99 21.37
CA SER A 233 -21.59 -0.94 20.65
C SER A 233 -22.05 0.20 21.55
N GLN A 234 -22.30 -0.09 22.83
CA GLN A 234 -22.70 0.88 23.84
C GLN A 234 -21.60 1.92 24.13
N TRP A 235 -20.34 1.61 23.89
CA TRP A 235 -19.22 2.53 24.13
C TRP A 235 -18.99 3.50 22.97
N LEU A 236 -19.49 3.16 21.79
CA LEU A 236 -19.17 3.88 20.55
C LEU A 236 -19.76 5.29 20.56
N GLY A 237 -18.90 6.29 20.40
CA GLY A 237 -19.26 7.70 20.37
C GLY A 237 -19.37 8.36 21.74
N LEU A 238 -19.15 7.61 22.84
CA LEU A 238 -19.16 8.17 24.19
C LEU A 238 -17.82 8.81 24.55
N GLU A 239 -17.87 9.78 25.47
CA GLU A 239 -16.70 10.47 26.02
C GLU A 239 -16.94 10.90 27.48
N GLY A 240 -15.85 11.17 28.21
CA GLY A 240 -15.88 11.70 29.57
C GLY A 240 -16.71 10.85 30.53
N GLU A 241 -17.56 11.50 31.35
CA GLU A 241 -18.34 10.86 32.39
C GLU A 241 -19.31 9.79 31.88
N GLU A 242 -19.87 9.97 30.68
CA GLU A 242 -20.77 8.98 30.08
C GLU A 242 -20.04 7.69 29.78
N LEU A 243 -18.81 7.79 29.20
CA LEU A 243 -18.00 6.62 28.92
C LEU A 243 -17.51 5.95 30.20
N VAL A 244 -17.12 6.72 31.23
CA VAL A 244 -16.76 6.21 32.56
C VAL A 244 -17.91 5.41 33.15
N LYS A 245 -19.11 5.94 33.11
CA LYS A 245 -20.31 5.29 33.64
C LYS A 245 -20.62 3.98 32.90
N GLU A 246 -20.55 4.00 31.59
CA GLU A 246 -20.88 2.85 30.74
C GLU A 246 -19.83 1.75 30.85
N THR A 247 -18.54 2.11 30.85
CA THR A 247 -17.42 1.15 30.90
C THR A 247 -17.08 0.70 32.32
N GLY A 248 -17.36 1.55 33.34
CA GLY A 248 -16.88 1.37 34.72
C GLY A 248 -15.35 1.54 34.83
N LEU A 249 -14.71 2.24 33.89
CA LEU A 249 -13.28 2.53 33.88
C LEU A 249 -13.05 3.98 34.26
N SER A 250 -12.39 4.22 35.38
CA SER A 250 -12.28 5.55 36.00
C SER A 250 -11.53 6.56 35.14
N SER A 251 -10.63 6.11 34.32
CA SER A 251 -9.79 6.94 33.43
C SER A 251 -10.23 6.92 31.96
N ALA A 252 -11.44 6.41 31.66
CA ALA A 252 -11.95 6.40 30.28
C ALA A 252 -12.17 7.83 29.77
N VAL A 253 -11.64 8.15 28.60
CA VAL A 253 -11.66 9.50 28.01
C VAL A 253 -12.58 9.58 26.82
N PHE A 254 -12.39 8.70 25.82
CA PHE A 254 -13.09 8.77 24.55
C PHE A 254 -13.13 7.40 23.86
N CYS A 255 -14.25 7.07 23.21
CA CYS A 255 -14.38 5.94 22.31
C CYS A 255 -14.95 6.42 20.96
N HIS A 256 -14.17 6.28 19.89
CA HIS A 256 -14.60 6.76 18.58
C HIS A 256 -15.83 6.02 18.07
N LYS A 257 -16.81 6.76 17.50
CA LYS A 257 -18.07 6.19 16.96
C LYS A 257 -17.87 5.08 15.93
N GLY A 258 -16.76 5.09 15.19
CA GLY A 258 -16.38 4.03 14.24
C GLY A 258 -15.65 2.86 14.87
N GLY A 259 -15.43 2.86 16.19
CA GLY A 259 -14.84 1.75 16.94
C GLY A 259 -13.36 1.44 16.61
N PHE A 260 -12.63 2.34 15.97
CA PHE A 260 -11.23 2.09 15.59
C PHE A 260 -10.22 2.60 16.62
N LEU A 261 -10.67 3.34 17.63
CA LEU A 261 -9.82 3.93 18.66
C LEU A 261 -10.63 4.16 19.94
N MET A 262 -10.05 3.81 21.08
CA MET A 262 -10.46 4.25 22.40
C MET A 262 -9.25 4.85 23.13
N THR A 263 -9.47 5.84 24.00
CA THR A 263 -8.42 6.44 24.83
C THR A 263 -8.81 6.40 26.30
N VAL A 264 -7.82 6.14 27.13
CA VAL A 264 -7.94 6.09 28.61
C VAL A 264 -6.73 6.74 29.25
N GLY A 265 -6.82 7.15 30.52
CA GLY A 265 -5.71 7.76 31.25
C GLY A 265 -4.66 6.75 31.72
N GLU A 266 -5.09 5.57 32.16
CA GLU A 266 -4.24 4.59 32.82
C GLU A 266 -4.10 3.29 32.02
N LEU A 267 -2.89 2.68 32.05
CA LEU A 267 -2.61 1.41 31.34
C LEU A 267 -3.51 0.25 31.83
N GLU A 268 -3.77 0.19 33.11
CA GLU A 268 -4.61 -0.89 33.66
C GLU A 268 -6.06 -0.76 33.21
N ASP A 269 -6.59 0.45 33.07
CA ASP A 269 -7.91 0.69 32.46
C ASP A 269 -7.90 0.33 30.96
N ALA A 270 -6.79 0.58 30.24
CA ALA A 270 -6.66 0.14 28.85
C ALA A 270 -6.73 -1.39 28.71
N LYS A 271 -6.00 -2.11 29.56
CA LYS A 271 -6.05 -3.58 29.61
C LYS A 271 -7.45 -4.08 30.02
N ALA A 272 -8.06 -3.45 31.00
CA ALA A 272 -9.42 -3.79 31.45
C ALA A 272 -10.46 -3.56 30.36
N ALA A 273 -10.37 -2.46 29.61
CA ALA A 273 -11.23 -2.20 28.45
C ALA A 273 -11.13 -3.33 27.41
N CYS A 274 -9.90 -3.73 27.04
CA CYS A 274 -9.70 -4.82 26.10
C CYS A 274 -10.30 -6.15 26.60
N LYS A 275 -10.09 -6.50 27.89
CA LYS A 275 -10.64 -7.72 28.49
C LYS A 275 -12.17 -7.71 28.46
N LYS A 276 -12.80 -6.61 28.89
CA LYS A 276 -14.26 -6.45 28.84
C LYS A 276 -14.79 -6.57 27.41
N ALA A 277 -14.11 -5.97 26.43
CA ALA A 277 -14.49 -6.10 25.03
C ALA A 277 -14.38 -7.55 24.54
N LEU A 278 -13.33 -8.28 24.90
CA LEU A 278 -13.15 -9.69 24.55
C LEU A 278 -14.19 -10.61 25.19
N GLU A 279 -14.63 -10.32 26.42
CA GLU A 279 -15.65 -11.11 27.14
C GLU A 279 -17.05 -10.97 26.54
N VAL A 280 -17.40 -9.78 26.05
CA VAL A 280 -18.74 -9.51 25.49
C VAL A 280 -18.80 -9.64 23.98
N TYR A 281 -17.62 -9.76 23.33
CA TYR A 281 -17.56 -9.87 21.88
C TYR A 281 -18.18 -11.17 21.41
N GLN A 282 -19.30 -11.03 20.71
CA GLN A 282 -19.90 -12.11 19.94
C GLN A 282 -19.66 -11.80 18.47
N GLU A 283 -19.17 -12.77 17.75
CA GLU A 283 -18.96 -12.64 16.31
C GLU A 283 -20.31 -12.68 15.59
N ASP A 284 -20.99 -11.51 15.57
CA ASP A 284 -22.37 -11.39 15.09
C ASP A 284 -22.55 -11.72 13.60
N SER A 285 -21.52 -11.47 12.79
CA SER A 285 -21.54 -11.82 11.36
C SER A 285 -20.18 -11.71 10.70
N VAL A 286 -19.93 -12.60 9.75
CA VAL A 286 -18.83 -12.48 8.79
C VAL A 286 -19.37 -11.86 7.51
N ILE A 287 -18.76 -10.77 7.03
CA ILE A 287 -19.09 -10.15 5.74
C ILE A 287 -18.18 -10.75 4.68
N VAL A 288 -18.77 -11.45 3.71
CA VAL A 288 -18.07 -12.02 2.56
C VAL A 288 -18.48 -11.26 1.31
N SER A 289 -17.50 -10.80 0.55
CA SER A 289 -17.72 -10.11 -0.73
C SER A 289 -17.54 -11.10 -1.89
N LEU A 290 -18.58 -11.31 -2.66
CA LEU A 290 -18.55 -12.11 -3.90
C LEU A 290 -18.52 -11.19 -5.10
N SER A 291 -17.77 -11.57 -6.13
CA SER A 291 -17.62 -10.79 -7.37
C SER A 291 -18.81 -10.91 -8.32
N ALA A 292 -19.68 -11.90 -8.08
CA ALA A 292 -20.93 -12.13 -8.80
C ALA A 292 -21.84 -12.98 -7.94
N PRO A 293 -23.17 -12.96 -8.15
CA PRO A 293 -24.07 -13.89 -7.53
C PRO A 293 -23.67 -15.34 -7.88
N ASP A 294 -23.46 -16.17 -6.86
CA ASP A 294 -23.12 -17.59 -6.98
C ASP A 294 -23.80 -18.31 -5.82
N SER A 295 -24.97 -18.88 -6.11
CA SER A 295 -25.81 -19.52 -5.10
C SER A 295 -25.14 -20.72 -4.42
N GLU A 296 -24.27 -21.44 -5.14
CA GLU A 296 -23.54 -22.59 -4.61
C GLU A 296 -22.42 -22.12 -3.65
N ALA A 297 -21.71 -21.06 -4.02
CA ALA A 297 -20.71 -20.44 -3.15
C ALA A 297 -21.33 -19.80 -1.91
N GLU A 298 -22.51 -19.19 -2.04
CA GLU A 298 -23.24 -18.60 -0.92
C GLU A 298 -23.68 -19.67 0.09
N GLU A 299 -24.21 -20.77 -0.39
CA GLU A 299 -24.65 -21.87 0.47
C GLU A 299 -23.47 -22.56 1.15
N LEU A 300 -22.36 -22.77 0.44
CA LEU A 300 -21.13 -23.30 1.02
C LEU A 300 -20.57 -22.39 2.11
N LEU A 301 -20.61 -21.08 1.93
CA LEU A 301 -20.17 -20.10 2.94
C LEU A 301 -21.04 -20.16 4.19
N LYS A 302 -22.36 -20.30 4.05
CA LYS A 302 -23.28 -20.47 5.19
C LYS A 302 -23.02 -21.77 5.94
N GLN A 303 -22.77 -22.87 5.22
CA GLN A 303 -22.42 -24.16 5.83
C GLN A 303 -21.09 -24.10 6.59
N ILE A 304 -20.05 -23.46 6.02
CA ILE A 304 -18.76 -23.27 6.69
C ILE A 304 -18.92 -22.40 7.94
N ALA A 305 -19.71 -21.34 7.87
CA ALA A 305 -20.00 -20.48 9.02
C ALA A 305 -20.71 -21.24 10.13
N GLY A 306 -21.76 -21.99 9.79
CA GLY A 306 -22.47 -22.84 10.74
C GLY A 306 -21.56 -23.87 11.41
N ALA A 307 -20.69 -24.54 10.65
CA ALA A 307 -19.72 -25.51 11.17
C ALA A 307 -18.66 -24.87 12.09
N ARG A 308 -18.42 -23.56 11.97
CA ARG A 308 -17.49 -22.78 12.82
C ARG A 308 -18.17 -21.99 13.93
N GLY A 309 -19.49 -22.19 14.12
CA GLY A 309 -20.26 -21.48 15.14
C GLY A 309 -20.41 -19.98 14.89
N ILE A 310 -20.29 -19.52 13.65
CA ILE A 310 -20.49 -18.11 13.27
C ILE A 310 -21.99 -17.86 13.14
N PRO A 311 -22.58 -16.96 13.92
CA PRO A 311 -24.04 -16.79 14.04
C PRO A 311 -24.71 -16.36 12.72
N SER A 312 -24.04 -15.56 11.91
CA SER A 312 -24.55 -15.15 10.59
C SER A 312 -23.45 -14.80 9.60
N VAL A 313 -23.75 -15.00 8.31
CA VAL A 313 -22.90 -14.56 7.19
C VAL A 313 -23.68 -13.56 6.37
N ARG A 314 -23.11 -12.35 6.23
CA ARG A 314 -23.63 -11.32 5.34
C ARG A 314 -22.84 -11.35 4.04
N ILE A 315 -23.49 -11.68 2.94
CA ILE A 315 -22.88 -11.75 1.61
C ILE A 315 -23.17 -10.43 0.90
N CYS A 316 -22.10 -9.76 0.45
CA CYS A 316 -22.19 -8.55 -0.35
C CYS A 316 -21.71 -8.85 -1.77
N HIS A 317 -22.47 -8.41 -2.77
CA HIS A 317 -22.04 -8.50 -4.17
C HIS A 317 -21.26 -7.22 -4.53
N VAL A 318 -20.03 -7.40 -5.01
CA VAL A 318 -19.16 -6.29 -5.45
C VAL A 318 -19.00 -6.39 -6.96
N ASP A 319 -19.50 -5.40 -7.68
CA ASP A 319 -19.24 -5.28 -9.11
C ASP A 319 -17.79 -4.88 -9.34
N LEU A 320 -17.00 -5.85 -9.82
CA LEU A 320 -15.58 -5.66 -10.08
C LEU A 320 -15.27 -4.72 -11.26
N GLN A 321 -16.26 -4.49 -12.14
CA GLN A 321 -16.06 -3.56 -13.25
C GLN A 321 -15.99 -2.11 -12.77
N HIS A 322 -16.61 -1.79 -11.63
CA HIS A 322 -16.60 -0.48 -11.01
C HIS A 322 -15.61 -0.37 -9.83
N CYS A 323 -14.95 -1.47 -9.44
CA CYS A 323 -13.97 -1.45 -8.35
C CYS A 323 -12.62 -0.91 -8.85
N ARG A 324 -12.37 0.38 -8.62
CA ARG A 324 -11.14 1.08 -9.00
C ARG A 324 -9.91 0.68 -8.16
N ASN A 325 -10.07 -0.16 -7.15
CA ASN A 325 -9.00 -0.56 -6.24
C ASN A 325 -8.32 -1.86 -6.72
N TRP A 326 -7.17 -1.72 -7.36
CA TRP A 326 -6.40 -2.82 -7.95
C TRP A 326 -5.99 -3.91 -6.95
N LYS A 327 -5.73 -3.57 -5.68
CA LYS A 327 -5.44 -4.55 -4.61
C LYS A 327 -6.58 -5.55 -4.38
N LEU A 328 -7.83 -5.11 -4.44
CA LEU A 328 -9.00 -5.98 -4.37
C LEU A 328 -9.08 -6.93 -5.58
N ARG A 329 -8.74 -6.46 -6.79
CA ARG A 329 -8.71 -7.31 -8.00
C ARG A 329 -7.66 -8.42 -7.91
N THR A 330 -6.48 -8.14 -7.39
CA THR A 330 -5.37 -9.11 -7.30
C THR A 330 -5.65 -10.16 -6.23
N ASN A 331 -6.16 -9.76 -5.07
CA ASN A 331 -6.53 -10.69 -4.00
C ASN A 331 -7.72 -11.58 -4.39
N MET A 332 -8.68 -11.06 -5.14
CA MET A 332 -9.81 -11.88 -5.64
C MET A 332 -9.39 -12.83 -6.76
N ARG A 333 -8.37 -12.52 -7.57
CA ARG A 333 -7.76 -13.49 -8.51
C ARG A 333 -7.08 -14.64 -7.77
N LYS A 334 -6.37 -14.37 -6.66
CA LYS A 334 -5.77 -15.42 -5.79
C LYS A 334 -6.84 -16.31 -5.15
N LEU A 335 -7.97 -15.76 -4.69
CA LEU A 335 -9.10 -16.50 -4.16
C LEU A 335 -9.79 -17.36 -5.25
N ARG A 336 -9.98 -16.85 -6.47
CA ARG A 336 -10.47 -17.62 -7.62
C ARG A 336 -9.53 -18.77 -8.00
N TRP A 337 -8.21 -18.59 -7.85
CA TRP A 337 -7.25 -19.66 -8.13
C TRP A 337 -7.31 -20.77 -7.08
N LYS A 338 -7.42 -20.43 -5.80
CA LYS A 338 -7.60 -21.40 -4.70
C LYS A 338 -8.92 -22.17 -4.83
N SER A 339 -10.02 -21.53 -5.24
CA SER A 339 -11.31 -22.21 -5.47
C SER A 339 -11.29 -23.17 -6.68
N ARG A 340 -10.51 -22.85 -7.73
CA ARG A 340 -10.29 -23.75 -8.88
C ARG A 340 -9.46 -24.99 -8.50
N ILE A 341 -8.51 -24.88 -7.60
CA ILE A 341 -7.73 -26.03 -7.08
C ILE A 341 -8.61 -26.91 -6.21
N GLY A 342 -9.45 -26.34 -5.34
CA GLY A 342 -10.43 -27.08 -4.54
C GLY A 342 -11.41 -27.91 -5.40
N ARG A 343 -11.93 -27.35 -6.49
CA ARG A 343 -12.80 -28.07 -7.44
C ARG A 343 -12.10 -29.21 -8.18
N ARG A 344 -10.81 -29.09 -8.45
CA ARG A 344 -10.02 -30.16 -9.09
C ARG A 344 -9.73 -31.32 -8.15
N VAL A 345 -9.57 -31.06 -6.86
CA VAL A 345 -9.36 -32.09 -5.83
C VAL A 345 -10.66 -32.85 -5.54
N LEU A 346 -11.80 -32.20 -5.57
CA LEU A 346 -13.12 -32.85 -5.38
C LEU A 346 -13.53 -33.68 -6.58
N ARG A 347 -13.27 -33.29 -7.83
CA ARG A 347 -13.55 -34.10 -9.03
C ARG A 347 -12.72 -35.38 -9.10
N ASN A 348 -11.48 -35.37 -8.62
CA ASN A 348 -10.63 -36.56 -8.60
C ASN A 348 -10.98 -37.58 -7.49
N ARG A 349 -11.93 -37.26 -6.59
CA ARG A 349 -12.45 -38.22 -5.57
C ARG A 349 -13.74 -38.89 -5.99
N SER A 350 -14.51 -38.34 -6.93
CA SER A 350 -15.76 -38.97 -7.44
C SER A 350 -15.51 -39.98 -8.53
N ASP A 351 -14.32 -40.02 -9.14
CA ASP A 351 -13.98 -41.01 -10.19
C ASP A 351 -13.22 -42.23 -9.66
N ARG A 352 -13.24 -42.47 -8.36
CA ARG A 352 -12.65 -43.67 -7.69
C ARG A 352 -13.61 -44.33 -6.69
N SER A 353 -14.87 -44.49 -7.08
CA SER A 353 -15.80 -45.41 -6.41
C SER A 353 -16.58 -46.18 -7.45
#